data_0022d935c811bcb1c41235b5e9361eb0
#
_entry.id   0022d935c811bcb1c41235b5e9361eb0
#
_cell.length_a   1.000
_cell.length_b   1.000
_cell.length_c   1.000
_cell.angle_alpha   90.00
_cell.angle_beta   90.00
_cell.angle_gamma   90.00
#
_symmetry.space_group_name_H-M   'P 1'
#
loop_
_entity.id
_entity.type
_entity.pdbx_description
1 polymer ?
#
loop_
_entity_poly.entity_id
_entity_poly.type
_entity_poly.pdbx_seq_one_letter_code
_entity_poly.pdbx_strand_id
1 'polypeptide(L)'
;MKNIAQYAFLPVLTILFLGAETAAAHDPVFGLGPHTLYKGGVEIHAGGHREKSGDESETEAELQFKYGLTGDWVAGIGIPYVRSGDVDDRWGSTNLSTKYRFWRHDIFGVQESMAVLGKVMLDDGEGLHGVEPDGNDYLVGLTYGYEGRKWYRWASVRHRFNADTTTGAERPNVWLVDLVGGIRFAPTEYHEPDWVWMLELNGELIERVSQGTGSAEKQLGGNQWFLSPGLMWTYRNFAIKAGVQFPLFDDLSQDQEKGDYRALVELEWHL
;
A
#
# COMPACT_ATOMS: atom_id res chain seq x y z
N MET A 1 -52.83 -17.05 -19.53
CA MET A 1 -52.22 -15.94 -18.79
C MET A 1 -50.70 -16.24 -18.73
N LYS A 2 -49.93 -15.63 -19.60
CA LYS A 2 -48.51 -15.89 -19.75
C LYS A 2 -47.74 -14.75 -19.06
N ASN A 3 -46.78 -15.13 -18.26
CA ASN A 3 -45.85 -14.27 -17.51
C ASN A 3 -45.10 -13.31 -18.42
N ILE A 4 -45.24 -12.00 -18.15
CA ILE A 4 -44.38 -10.93 -18.65
C ILE A 4 -43.69 -10.36 -17.43
N ALA A 5 -42.50 -10.87 -17.11
CA ALA A 5 -41.60 -10.26 -16.14
C ALA A 5 -40.19 -10.83 -16.31
N GLN A 6 -39.55 -10.48 -17.43
CA GLN A 6 -38.11 -10.60 -17.63
C GLN A 6 -37.77 -9.66 -18.79
N TYR A 7 -37.07 -8.58 -18.50
CA TYR A 7 -36.22 -7.71 -19.32
C TYR A 7 -36.32 -6.26 -18.84
N ALA A 8 -35.75 -5.98 -17.69
CA ALA A 8 -35.46 -4.61 -17.29
C ALA A 8 -34.26 -4.57 -16.32
N PHE A 9 -33.10 -5.04 -16.82
CA PHE A 9 -31.82 -4.77 -16.12
C PHE A 9 -30.67 -4.94 -17.12
N LEU A 10 -30.52 -4.00 -18.04
CA LEU A 10 -29.29 -3.68 -18.78
C LEU A 10 -29.61 -2.51 -19.71
N PRO A 11 -29.39 -1.30 -19.32
CA PRO A 11 -28.40 -0.45 -19.91
C PRO A 11 -27.98 0.71 -18.96
N VAL A 12 -27.12 0.50 -18.00
CA VAL A 12 -26.49 1.60 -17.22
C VAL A 12 -24.97 1.61 -17.36
N LEU A 13 -24.38 0.60 -17.99
CA LEU A 13 -22.91 0.47 -18.03
C LEU A 13 -22.26 1.02 -19.31
N THR A 14 -22.95 1.75 -20.17
CA THR A 14 -22.41 2.15 -21.49
C THR A 14 -22.12 3.65 -21.66
N ILE A 15 -22.17 4.50 -20.64
CA ILE A 15 -22.02 5.96 -20.80
C ILE A 15 -20.81 6.54 -20.01
N LEU A 16 -19.77 5.79 -19.73
CA LEU A 16 -18.58 6.30 -19.03
C LEU A 16 -17.27 6.22 -19.82
N PHE A 17 -17.31 6.10 -21.12
CA PHE A 17 -16.10 6.06 -21.96
C PHE A 17 -15.97 7.28 -22.89
N LEU A 18 -15.97 8.49 -22.36
CA LEU A 18 -15.57 9.66 -23.14
C LEU A 18 -14.68 10.58 -22.30
N GLY A 19 -13.37 10.43 -22.51
CA GLY A 19 -12.45 11.56 -22.48
C GLY A 19 -11.94 12.02 -21.12
N ALA A 20 -10.97 11.33 -20.56
CA ALA A 20 -9.92 11.98 -19.78
C ALA A 20 -8.60 11.40 -20.25
N GLU A 21 -7.78 12.21 -20.89
CA GLU A 21 -6.36 11.93 -21.03
C GLU A 21 -5.74 12.05 -19.64
N THR A 22 -5.77 10.98 -18.87
CA THR A 22 -5.16 10.92 -17.54
C THR A 22 -3.78 10.33 -17.70
N ALA A 23 -2.75 11.14 -17.48
CA ALA A 23 -1.45 10.59 -17.13
C ALA A 23 -1.67 9.84 -15.81
N ALA A 24 -1.83 8.53 -15.89
CA ALA A 24 -1.94 7.67 -14.73
C ALA A 24 -0.54 7.59 -14.11
N ALA A 25 -0.37 8.24 -13.00
CA ALA A 25 0.83 8.16 -12.18
C ALA A 25 0.55 7.11 -11.10
N HIS A 26 1.46 6.16 -10.91
CA HIS A 26 1.29 5.01 -10.03
C HIS A 26 2.28 5.09 -8.86
N ASP A 27 1.85 4.61 -7.69
CA ASP A 27 2.76 4.39 -6.57
C ASP A 27 3.78 3.27 -6.88
N PRO A 28 5.00 3.25 -6.29
CA PRO A 28 5.91 2.10 -6.34
C PRO A 28 5.28 0.82 -5.80
N VAL A 29 5.98 -0.31 -5.85
CA VAL A 29 5.40 -1.61 -5.45
C VAL A 29 5.20 -1.68 -3.94
N PHE A 30 6.21 -1.36 -3.14
CA PHE A 30 6.16 -1.40 -1.67
C PHE A 30 6.18 -0.01 -1.03
N GLY A 31 6.85 0.94 -1.67
CA GLY A 31 6.88 2.33 -1.23
C GLY A 31 5.61 3.10 -1.59
N LEU A 32 5.62 4.40 -1.28
CA LEU A 32 4.53 5.32 -1.63
C LEU A 32 5.05 6.50 -2.44
N GLY A 33 4.31 6.86 -3.47
CA GLY A 33 4.51 8.06 -4.27
C GLY A 33 3.56 9.20 -3.89
N PRO A 34 3.82 10.42 -4.38
CA PRO A 34 3.01 11.60 -4.10
C PRO A 34 1.78 11.75 -5.01
N HIS A 35 1.43 10.72 -5.76
CA HIS A 35 0.34 10.77 -6.74
C HIS A 35 -1.00 11.00 -6.10
N THR A 36 -1.85 11.75 -6.82
CA THR A 36 -3.25 12.00 -6.50
C THR A 36 -4.08 11.83 -7.76
N LEU A 37 -5.34 11.48 -7.59
CA LEU A 37 -6.30 11.38 -8.67
C LEU A 37 -6.75 12.78 -9.12
N TYR A 38 -7.23 12.91 -10.36
CA TYR A 38 -7.94 14.11 -10.78
C TYR A 38 -9.25 14.26 -10.00
N LYS A 39 -9.81 15.45 -9.99
CA LYS A 39 -11.09 15.70 -9.30
C LYS A 39 -12.22 14.85 -9.90
N GLY A 40 -12.85 14.04 -9.05
CA GLY A 40 -13.89 13.10 -9.45
C GLY A 40 -13.37 11.77 -9.99
N GLY A 41 -12.05 11.59 -10.14
CA GLY A 41 -11.45 10.32 -10.54
C GLY A 41 -11.65 9.26 -9.46
N VAL A 42 -11.81 8.03 -9.90
CA VAL A 42 -11.96 6.85 -9.05
C VAL A 42 -10.82 5.89 -9.36
N GLU A 43 -10.26 5.28 -8.33
CA GLU A 43 -9.27 4.24 -8.46
C GLU A 43 -9.65 3.06 -7.58
N ILE A 44 -9.59 1.87 -8.17
CA ILE A 44 -9.84 0.60 -7.49
C ILE A 44 -8.53 -0.17 -7.47
N HIS A 45 -8.10 -0.55 -6.28
CA HIS A 45 -6.99 -1.47 -6.07
C HIS A 45 -7.49 -2.82 -5.60
N ALA A 46 -6.93 -3.88 -6.16
CA ALA A 46 -7.07 -5.23 -5.66
C ALA A 46 -5.67 -5.83 -5.51
N GLY A 47 -5.24 -6.05 -4.28
CA GLY A 47 -3.89 -6.50 -3.95
C GLY A 47 -3.89 -7.82 -3.20
N GLY A 48 -2.78 -8.55 -3.33
CA GLY A 48 -2.44 -9.71 -2.53
C GLY A 48 -1.02 -9.56 -2.00
N HIS A 49 -0.87 -9.67 -0.70
CA HIS A 49 0.42 -9.65 -0.01
C HIS A 49 0.63 -10.98 0.69
N ARG A 50 1.83 -11.54 0.59
CA ARG A 50 2.22 -12.74 1.31
C ARG A 50 3.51 -12.49 2.06
N GLU A 51 3.50 -12.77 3.35
CA GLU A 51 4.68 -12.78 4.21
C GLU A 51 5.00 -14.20 4.66
N LYS A 52 6.30 -14.52 4.74
CA LYS A 52 6.80 -15.76 5.27
C LYS A 52 7.88 -15.49 6.32
N SER A 53 7.77 -16.14 7.48
CA SER A 53 8.73 -16.12 8.58
C SER A 53 8.87 -17.54 9.13
N GLY A 54 10.01 -18.18 8.90
CA GLY A 54 10.23 -19.57 9.30
C GLY A 54 9.17 -20.53 8.74
N ASP A 55 8.44 -21.19 9.62
CA ASP A 55 7.36 -22.13 9.26
C ASP A 55 5.99 -21.42 9.09
N GLU A 56 5.86 -20.19 9.55
CA GLU A 56 4.62 -19.41 9.46
C GLU A 56 4.51 -18.70 8.11
N SER A 57 3.28 -18.58 7.62
CA SER A 57 2.97 -17.79 6.43
C SER A 57 1.61 -17.13 6.56
N GLU A 58 1.57 -15.85 6.25
CA GLU A 58 0.34 -15.07 6.19
C GLU A 58 0.12 -14.56 4.76
N THR A 59 -1.13 -14.56 4.34
CA THR A 59 -1.54 -13.98 3.06
C THR A 59 -2.69 -13.02 3.32
N GLU A 60 -2.50 -11.78 2.90
CA GLU A 60 -3.52 -10.74 2.96
C GLU A 60 -3.99 -10.41 1.55
N ALA A 61 -5.29 -10.29 1.36
CA ALA A 61 -5.91 -9.72 0.16
C ALA A 61 -6.60 -8.42 0.56
N GLU A 62 -6.28 -7.31 -0.11
CA GLU A 62 -6.92 -6.01 0.16
C GLU A 62 -7.69 -5.54 -1.07
N LEU A 63 -8.91 -5.05 -0.86
CA LEU A 63 -9.66 -4.27 -1.83
C LEU A 63 -9.72 -2.83 -1.34
N GLN A 64 -9.19 -1.89 -2.15
CA GLN A 64 -9.18 -0.48 -1.82
C GLN A 64 -9.88 0.33 -2.90
N PHE A 65 -10.65 1.32 -2.47
CA PHE A 65 -11.33 2.29 -3.31
C PHE A 65 -10.84 3.70 -2.95
N LYS A 66 -10.42 4.48 -3.95
CA LYS A 66 -9.96 5.86 -3.78
C LYS A 66 -10.76 6.81 -4.65
N TYR A 67 -10.95 8.03 -4.17
CA TYR A 67 -11.68 9.10 -4.85
C TYR A 67 -10.95 10.44 -4.80
N GLY A 68 -10.80 11.08 -5.96
CA GLY A 68 -10.20 12.39 -6.10
C GLY A 68 -11.16 13.50 -5.66
N LEU A 69 -10.96 14.07 -4.47
CA LEU A 69 -11.73 15.20 -3.95
C LEU A 69 -11.40 16.49 -4.73
N THR A 70 -10.12 16.68 -5.00
CA THR A 70 -9.58 17.71 -5.91
C THR A 70 -8.47 17.09 -6.76
N GLY A 71 -7.85 17.85 -7.66
CA GLY A 71 -6.69 17.37 -8.40
C GLY A 71 -5.43 17.10 -7.54
N ASP A 72 -5.44 17.57 -6.28
CA ASP A 72 -4.32 17.44 -5.35
C ASP A 72 -4.70 16.74 -4.04
N TRP A 73 -5.95 16.30 -3.90
CA TRP A 73 -6.44 15.66 -2.67
C TRP A 73 -7.26 14.43 -2.99
N VAL A 74 -6.85 13.28 -2.45
CA VAL A 74 -7.53 12.00 -2.58
C VAL A 74 -7.88 11.45 -1.20
N ALA A 75 -9.03 10.79 -1.10
CA ALA A 75 -9.43 9.99 0.04
C ALA A 75 -9.74 8.56 -0.40
N GLY A 76 -9.57 7.59 0.50
CA GLY A 76 -9.80 6.19 0.18
C GLY A 76 -10.25 5.36 1.37
N ILE A 77 -10.84 4.22 1.06
CA ILE A 77 -11.21 3.18 2.00
C ILE A 77 -10.66 1.85 1.50
N GLY A 78 -10.12 1.04 2.40
CA GLY A 78 -9.61 -0.30 2.11
C GLY A 78 -10.12 -1.31 3.12
N ILE A 79 -10.34 -2.53 2.67
CA ILE A 79 -10.82 -3.63 3.49
C ILE A 79 -9.89 -4.82 3.23
N PRO A 80 -9.03 -5.18 4.19
CA PRO A 80 -8.16 -6.34 4.10
C PRO A 80 -8.90 -7.62 4.54
N TYR A 81 -8.52 -8.73 3.93
CA TYR A 81 -8.92 -10.09 4.30
C TYR A 81 -7.66 -10.92 4.51
N VAL A 82 -7.49 -11.46 5.68
CA VAL A 82 -6.27 -12.14 6.11
C VAL A 82 -6.50 -13.63 6.22
N ARG A 83 -5.56 -14.39 5.65
CA ARG A 83 -5.49 -15.84 5.76
C ARG A 83 -4.13 -16.24 6.33
N SER A 84 -4.14 -16.89 7.47
CA SER A 84 -2.95 -17.47 8.11
C SER A 84 -3.13 -18.98 8.24
N GLY A 85 -2.02 -19.73 8.11
CA GLY A 85 -2.07 -21.21 8.16
C GLY A 85 -2.56 -21.77 9.48
N ASP A 86 -2.40 -21.03 10.57
CA ASP A 86 -2.65 -21.49 11.95
C ASP A 86 -3.88 -20.83 12.60
N VAL A 87 -4.50 -19.86 11.95
CA VAL A 87 -5.66 -19.12 12.47
C VAL A 87 -6.77 -19.09 11.42
N ASP A 88 -8.04 -19.05 11.86
CA ASP A 88 -9.18 -18.94 10.96
C ASP A 88 -9.07 -17.67 10.07
N ASP A 89 -9.51 -17.80 8.83
CA ASP A 89 -9.61 -16.70 7.87
C ASP A 89 -10.49 -15.57 8.45
N ARG A 90 -10.02 -14.31 8.36
CA ARG A 90 -10.67 -13.17 9.02
C ARG A 90 -10.63 -11.89 8.20
N TRP A 91 -11.57 -11.00 8.48
CA TRP A 91 -11.51 -9.61 8.02
C TRP A 91 -10.57 -8.81 8.90
N GLY A 92 -9.62 -8.13 8.30
CA GLY A 92 -8.77 -7.20 9.00
C GLY A 92 -9.44 -5.83 9.20
N SER A 93 -8.72 -4.94 9.86
CA SER A 93 -9.20 -3.59 10.18
C SER A 93 -9.46 -2.75 8.94
N THR A 94 -10.64 -2.13 8.86
CA THR A 94 -10.98 -1.19 7.78
C THR A 94 -10.00 -0.02 7.76
N ASN A 95 -9.49 0.29 6.60
CA ASN A 95 -8.53 1.36 6.40
C ASN A 95 -9.20 2.61 5.81
N LEU A 96 -9.06 3.76 6.46
CA LEU A 96 -9.42 5.05 5.90
C LEU A 96 -8.14 5.84 5.60
N SER A 97 -7.99 6.32 4.37
CA SER A 97 -6.76 6.98 3.94
C SER A 97 -7.03 8.33 3.28
N THR A 98 -6.07 9.22 3.35
CA THR A 98 -6.07 10.48 2.62
C THR A 98 -4.65 10.87 2.23
N LYS A 99 -4.50 11.51 1.07
CA LYS A 99 -3.22 12.04 0.58
C LYS A 99 -3.46 13.42 -0.02
N TYR A 100 -2.66 14.40 0.37
CA TYR A 100 -2.72 15.77 -0.14
C TYR A 100 -1.37 16.17 -0.72
N ARG A 101 -1.34 16.40 -2.04
CA ARG A 101 -0.17 16.90 -2.77
C ARG A 101 -0.09 18.42 -2.60
N PHE A 102 0.83 18.88 -1.78
CA PHE A 102 0.98 20.30 -1.45
C PHE A 102 2.00 21.03 -2.32
N TRP A 103 2.83 20.28 -3.06
CA TRP A 103 3.81 20.84 -3.98
C TRP A 103 3.91 20.02 -5.25
N ARG A 104 3.98 20.71 -6.37
CA ARG A 104 4.14 20.12 -7.70
C ARG A 104 4.98 21.06 -8.57
N HIS A 105 5.90 20.49 -9.32
CA HIS A 105 6.71 21.17 -10.31
C HIS A 105 6.77 20.32 -11.58
N ASP A 106 6.15 20.82 -12.66
CA ASP A 106 6.08 20.14 -13.94
C ASP A 106 6.97 20.88 -14.93
N ILE A 107 7.86 20.13 -15.56
CA ILE A 107 8.64 20.55 -16.73
C ILE A 107 8.42 19.55 -17.84
N PHE A 108 8.79 19.90 -19.07
CA PHE A 108 8.58 19.02 -20.21
C PHE A 108 9.17 17.63 -19.99
N GLY A 109 8.31 16.62 -19.93
CA GLY A 109 8.68 15.21 -19.74
C GLY A 109 9.11 14.82 -18.33
N VAL A 110 8.91 15.69 -17.33
CA VAL A 110 9.21 15.41 -15.92
C VAL A 110 8.14 16.02 -15.02
N GLN A 111 7.68 15.25 -14.05
CA GLN A 111 6.89 15.73 -12.94
C GLN A 111 7.64 15.49 -11.64
N GLU A 112 7.73 16.53 -10.82
CA GLU A 112 8.16 16.41 -9.43
C GLU A 112 7.05 16.82 -8.52
N SER A 113 6.86 16.09 -7.41
CA SER A 113 5.81 16.45 -6.45
C SER A 113 6.10 15.93 -5.05
N MET A 114 5.42 16.53 -4.06
CA MET A 114 5.45 16.12 -2.66
C MET A 114 4.03 16.08 -2.12
N ALA A 115 3.76 15.10 -1.28
CA ALA A 115 2.48 14.93 -0.63
C ALA A 115 2.62 14.54 0.84
N VAL A 116 1.68 14.98 1.67
CA VAL A 116 1.44 14.43 3.00
C VAL A 116 0.34 13.39 2.92
N LEU A 117 0.42 12.39 3.78
CA LEU A 117 -0.59 11.34 3.84
C LEU A 117 -0.98 11.01 5.28
N GLY A 118 -2.18 10.53 5.44
CA GLY A 118 -2.70 9.97 6.68
C GLY A 118 -3.52 8.72 6.41
N LYS A 119 -3.44 7.74 7.30
CA LYS A 119 -4.24 6.52 7.28
C LYS A 119 -4.67 6.21 8.71
N VAL A 120 -5.92 5.79 8.87
CA VAL A 120 -6.46 5.26 10.12
C VAL A 120 -6.87 3.82 9.85
N MET A 121 -6.38 2.90 10.63
CA MET A 121 -6.84 1.52 10.69
C MET A 121 -7.82 1.42 11.85
N LEU A 122 -9.09 1.17 11.54
CA LEU A 122 -10.17 1.15 12.54
C LEU A 122 -10.10 -0.11 13.39
N ASP A 123 -10.52 0.01 14.63
CA ASP A 123 -10.70 -1.11 15.56
C ASP A 123 -12.04 -1.81 15.29
N ASP A 124 -12.23 -2.32 14.06
CA ASP A 124 -13.41 -3.02 13.59
C ASP A 124 -13.12 -4.42 13.01
N GLY A 125 -11.86 -4.84 13.06
CA GLY A 125 -11.36 -6.11 12.57
C GLY A 125 -10.62 -6.91 13.65
N GLU A 126 -10.26 -8.14 13.33
CA GLU A 126 -9.54 -9.03 14.26
C GLU A 126 -8.02 -8.76 14.31
N GLY A 127 -7.58 -7.59 13.85
CA GLY A 127 -6.18 -7.20 13.82
C GLY A 127 -5.31 -8.09 12.91
N LEU A 128 -4.11 -7.60 12.60
CA LEU A 128 -3.08 -8.39 11.92
C LEU A 128 -2.40 -9.35 12.92
N HIS A 129 -1.99 -10.52 12.44
CA HIS A 129 -1.31 -11.55 13.25
C HIS A 129 -2.11 -12.03 14.48
N GLY A 130 -3.47 -11.91 14.46
CA GLY A 130 -4.31 -12.34 15.57
C GLY A 130 -4.18 -11.52 16.86
N VAL A 131 -3.62 -10.32 16.74
CA VAL A 131 -3.50 -9.36 17.84
C VAL A 131 -4.63 -8.34 17.73
N GLU A 132 -5.57 -8.38 18.65
CA GLU A 132 -6.66 -7.40 18.73
C GLU A 132 -6.13 -6.08 19.32
N PRO A 133 -6.17 -4.96 18.59
CA PRO A 133 -5.84 -3.65 19.14
C PRO A 133 -6.95 -3.16 20.08
N ASP A 134 -6.59 -2.36 21.07
CA ASP A 134 -7.51 -1.61 21.93
C ASP A 134 -7.61 -0.17 21.42
N GLY A 135 -8.15 0.00 20.23
CA GLY A 135 -8.31 1.28 19.57
C GLY A 135 -7.72 1.33 18.15
N ASN A 136 -7.84 2.49 17.52
CA ASN A 136 -7.40 2.70 16.15
C ASN A 136 -5.88 2.87 16.03
N ASP A 137 -5.27 2.27 15.02
CA ASP A 137 -3.90 2.59 14.62
C ASP A 137 -3.91 3.79 13.65
N TYR A 138 -2.85 4.60 13.70
CA TYR A 138 -2.71 5.77 12.85
C TYR A 138 -1.38 5.73 12.09
N LEU A 139 -1.40 6.19 10.85
CA LEU A 139 -0.18 6.38 10.07
C LEU A 139 -0.20 7.78 9.47
N VAL A 140 0.92 8.49 9.61
CA VAL A 140 1.14 9.78 8.95
C VAL A 140 2.46 9.72 8.18
N GLY A 141 2.57 10.50 7.13
CA GLY A 141 3.80 10.48 6.34
C GLY A 141 3.94 11.59 5.34
N LEU A 142 5.15 11.63 4.78
CA LEU A 142 5.57 12.53 3.72
C LEU A 142 6.14 11.68 2.58
N THR A 143 5.82 12.04 1.34
CA THR A 143 6.36 11.39 0.16
C THR A 143 6.79 12.41 -0.88
N TYR A 144 7.85 12.06 -1.60
CA TYR A 144 8.42 12.80 -2.73
C TYR A 144 8.49 11.87 -3.94
N GLY A 145 8.26 12.41 -5.14
CA GLY A 145 8.43 11.71 -6.41
C GLY A 145 9.03 12.59 -7.49
N TYR A 146 9.94 12.00 -8.24
CA TYR A 146 10.44 12.49 -9.51
C TYR A 146 10.09 11.47 -10.58
N GLU A 147 9.36 11.87 -11.60
CA GLU A 147 8.88 11.01 -12.68
C GLU A 147 9.24 11.61 -14.02
N GLY A 148 10.26 11.03 -14.61
CA GLY A 148 10.71 11.36 -15.94
C GLY A 148 10.23 10.35 -16.97
N ARG A 149 10.45 10.64 -18.26
CA ARG A 149 10.09 9.70 -19.33
C ARG A 149 10.79 8.34 -19.23
N LYS A 150 11.99 8.30 -18.63
CA LYS A 150 12.80 7.09 -18.50
C LYS A 150 13.10 6.72 -17.06
N TRP A 151 13.30 7.69 -16.18
CA TRP A 151 13.74 7.47 -14.82
C TRP A 151 12.67 7.89 -13.82
N TYR A 152 12.51 7.09 -12.79
CA TYR A 152 11.64 7.33 -11.66
C TYR A 152 12.43 7.29 -10.38
N ARG A 153 12.09 8.15 -9.44
CA ARG A 153 12.66 8.17 -8.08
C ARG A 153 11.56 8.56 -7.12
N TRP A 154 11.40 7.75 -6.09
CA TRP A 154 10.47 8.05 -5.02
C TRP A 154 11.17 7.91 -3.69
N ALA A 155 10.74 8.68 -2.71
CA ALA A 155 11.16 8.59 -1.33
C ALA A 155 9.95 8.82 -0.43
N SER A 156 9.81 8.04 0.63
CA SER A 156 8.79 8.26 1.63
C SER A 156 9.32 8.04 3.04
N VAL A 157 8.76 8.78 3.99
CA VAL A 157 8.92 8.53 5.42
C VAL A 157 7.55 8.57 6.06
N ARG A 158 7.26 7.55 6.86
CA ARG A 158 5.96 7.38 7.51
C ARG A 158 6.18 6.96 8.94
N HIS A 159 5.30 7.39 9.82
CA HIS A 159 5.27 6.92 11.21
C HIS A 159 3.93 6.30 11.51
N ARG A 160 3.95 5.06 12.00
CA ARG A 160 2.77 4.33 12.45
C ARG A 160 2.73 4.34 13.96
N PHE A 161 1.64 4.85 14.50
CA PHE A 161 1.27 4.81 15.90
C PHE A 161 0.34 3.63 16.08
N ASN A 162 0.75 2.65 16.84
CA ASN A 162 -0.03 1.46 17.14
C ASN A 162 -0.71 1.62 18.49
N ALA A 163 -2.02 1.35 18.56
CA ALA A 163 -2.71 1.21 19.84
C ALA A 163 -2.19 -0.03 20.58
N ASP A 164 -2.28 -0.05 21.88
CA ASP A 164 -1.98 -1.23 22.69
C ASP A 164 -2.95 -2.38 22.37
N THR A 165 -2.68 -3.57 22.87
CA THR A 165 -3.58 -4.69 22.71
C THR A 165 -4.73 -4.65 23.72
N THR A 166 -5.85 -5.33 23.46
CA THR A 166 -6.96 -5.51 24.40
C THR A 166 -6.53 -6.17 25.72
N THR A 167 -5.40 -6.84 25.74
CA THR A 167 -4.76 -7.40 26.95
C THR A 167 -3.86 -6.40 27.70
N GLY A 168 -3.71 -5.16 27.18
CA GLY A 168 -2.85 -4.14 27.73
C GLY A 168 -1.36 -4.34 27.44
N ALA A 169 -1.01 -5.15 26.44
CA ALA A 169 0.36 -5.28 25.98
C ALA A 169 0.69 -4.15 25.00
N GLU A 170 1.81 -3.45 25.24
CA GLU A 170 2.29 -2.36 24.41
C GLU A 170 2.67 -2.87 23.02
N ARG A 171 2.18 -2.21 21.95
CA ARG A 171 2.55 -2.47 20.57
C ARG A 171 3.56 -1.41 20.09
N PRO A 172 4.75 -1.81 19.62
CA PRO A 172 5.78 -0.85 19.23
C PRO A 172 5.32 0.04 18.06
N ASN A 173 5.59 1.34 18.14
CA ASN A 173 5.45 2.25 17.02
C ASN A 173 6.54 2.00 15.97
N VAL A 174 6.29 2.36 14.72
CA VAL A 174 7.20 2.04 13.61
C VAL A 174 7.41 3.24 12.70
N TRP A 175 8.69 3.58 12.43
CA TRP A 175 9.06 4.41 11.32
C TRP A 175 9.29 3.54 10.07
N LEU A 176 8.67 3.93 8.97
CA LEU A 176 8.82 3.30 7.67
C LEU A 176 9.53 4.28 6.75
N VAL A 177 10.59 3.82 6.09
CA VAL A 177 11.40 4.63 5.17
C VAL A 177 11.55 3.89 3.85
N ASP A 178 11.20 4.52 2.74
CA ASP A 178 11.34 3.94 1.41
C ASP A 178 12.19 4.84 0.51
N LEU A 179 13.09 4.21 -0.23
CA LEU A 179 13.84 4.81 -1.32
C LEU A 179 13.68 3.93 -2.56
N VAL A 180 13.19 4.50 -3.64
CA VAL A 180 12.86 3.75 -4.86
C VAL A 180 13.55 4.36 -6.07
N GLY A 181 14.21 3.52 -6.84
CA GLY A 181 14.68 3.81 -8.18
C GLY A 181 13.92 3.00 -9.22
N GLY A 182 13.38 3.65 -10.25
CA GLY A 182 12.70 2.97 -11.35
C GLY A 182 13.27 3.35 -12.70
N ILE A 183 13.20 2.42 -13.65
CA ILE A 183 13.64 2.64 -15.02
C ILE A 183 12.63 2.06 -16.02
N ARG A 184 12.30 2.86 -17.01
CA ARG A 184 11.58 2.48 -18.22
C ARG A 184 12.60 2.29 -19.33
N PHE A 185 12.91 1.05 -19.68
CA PHE A 185 13.94 0.78 -20.69
C PHE A 185 13.57 1.25 -22.09
N ALA A 186 12.30 1.07 -22.46
CA ALA A 186 11.76 1.48 -23.74
C ALA A 186 10.47 2.27 -23.51
N PRO A 187 10.54 3.60 -23.32
CA PRO A 187 9.36 4.44 -23.17
C PRO A 187 8.43 4.29 -24.37
N THR A 188 7.15 4.01 -24.14
CA THR A 188 6.12 3.83 -25.15
C THR A 188 5.13 5.00 -25.13
N GLU A 189 4.21 5.02 -26.10
CA GLU A 189 3.11 5.98 -26.12
C GLU A 189 2.00 5.55 -25.15
N TYR A 190 1.13 6.47 -24.74
CA TYR A 190 0.06 6.20 -23.76
C TYR A 190 -0.88 5.03 -24.11
N HIS A 191 -1.06 4.78 -25.41
CA HIS A 191 -1.93 3.70 -25.88
C HIS A 191 -1.21 2.34 -26.05
N GLU A 192 0.05 2.29 -25.69
CA GLU A 192 0.87 1.09 -25.77
C GLU A 192 1.20 0.56 -24.37
N PRO A 193 1.33 -0.75 -24.19
CA PRO A 193 1.77 -1.32 -22.92
C PRO A 193 3.17 -0.81 -22.55
N ASP A 194 3.38 -0.53 -21.30
CA ASP A 194 4.66 -0.04 -20.78
C ASP A 194 5.14 -0.81 -19.56
N TRP A 195 6.45 -0.85 -19.37
CA TRP A 195 7.10 -1.57 -18.29
C TRP A 195 8.05 -0.68 -17.54
N VAL A 196 7.91 -0.64 -16.22
CA VAL A 196 8.84 0.02 -15.30
C VAL A 196 9.46 -1.01 -14.38
N TRP A 197 10.77 -1.15 -14.43
CA TRP A 197 11.53 -1.97 -13.50
C TRP A 197 11.90 -1.11 -12.30
N MET A 198 11.70 -1.63 -11.11
CA MET A 198 11.95 -0.93 -9.86
C MET A 198 12.88 -1.71 -8.96
N LEU A 199 13.69 -0.97 -8.22
CA LEU A 199 14.46 -1.48 -7.10
C LEU A 199 14.19 -0.56 -5.92
N GLU A 200 13.73 -1.12 -4.83
CA GLU A 200 13.35 -0.40 -3.62
C GLU A 200 14.22 -0.82 -2.45
N LEU A 201 14.55 0.14 -1.60
CA LEU A 201 15.13 -0.08 -0.28
C LEU A 201 14.07 0.35 0.74
N ASN A 202 13.54 -0.61 1.49
CA ASN A 202 12.47 -0.39 2.45
C ASN A 202 13.02 -0.65 3.86
N GLY A 203 12.88 0.32 4.74
CA GLY A 203 13.35 0.25 6.12
C GLY A 203 12.21 0.33 7.12
N GLU A 204 12.26 -0.49 8.15
CA GLU A 204 11.37 -0.49 9.29
C GLU A 204 12.20 -0.29 10.56
N LEU A 205 11.99 0.85 11.25
CA LEU A 205 12.63 1.16 12.52
C LEU A 205 11.55 1.05 13.60
N ILE A 206 11.57 -0.07 14.29
CA ILE A 206 10.55 -0.48 15.26
C ILE A 206 11.00 -0.05 16.63
N GLU A 207 10.16 0.70 17.35
CA GLU A 207 10.41 1.14 18.71
C GLU A 207 10.65 -0.06 19.62
N ARG A 208 11.61 0.06 20.55
CA ARG A 208 11.90 -1.03 21.49
C ARG A 208 10.97 -0.91 22.69
N VAL A 209 10.17 -1.95 22.90
CA VAL A 209 9.23 -2.08 24.02
C VAL A 209 9.43 -3.40 24.74
N SER A 210 9.12 -3.42 26.02
CA SER A 210 9.15 -4.64 26.84
C SER A 210 7.72 -5.04 27.21
N GLN A 211 7.34 -6.27 26.87
CA GLN A 211 6.04 -6.84 27.20
C GLN A 211 6.16 -7.89 28.28
N GLY A 212 5.27 -7.86 29.27
CA GLY A 212 5.27 -8.81 30.39
C GLY A 212 6.18 -8.40 31.54
N THR A 213 6.36 -9.28 32.50
CA THR A 213 7.15 -9.04 33.71
C THR A 213 7.97 -10.27 34.12
N GLY A 214 9.18 -10.04 34.63
CA GLY A 214 10.04 -11.10 35.15
C GLY A 214 10.56 -12.07 34.07
N SER A 215 10.47 -13.37 34.31
CA SER A 215 10.96 -14.39 33.37
C SER A 215 10.10 -14.56 32.11
N ALA A 216 8.97 -13.92 32.05
CA ALA A 216 8.07 -13.88 30.88
C ALA A 216 8.16 -12.56 30.11
N GLU A 217 9.11 -11.70 30.45
CA GLU A 217 9.36 -10.44 29.75
C GLU A 217 9.91 -10.74 28.34
N LYS A 218 9.21 -10.24 27.32
CA LYS A 218 9.64 -10.27 25.91
C LYS A 218 10.06 -8.87 25.48
N GLN A 219 11.18 -8.78 24.79
CA GLN A 219 11.62 -7.54 24.16
C GLN A 219 11.28 -7.56 22.67
N LEU A 220 10.54 -6.54 22.24
CA LEU A 220 10.17 -6.32 20.85
C LEU A 220 10.86 -5.05 20.33
N GLY A 221 11.01 -4.95 19.00
CA GLY A 221 11.56 -3.79 18.33
C GLY A 221 12.93 -4.03 17.72
N GLY A 222 13.49 -2.96 17.13
CA GLY A 222 14.75 -3.00 16.40
C GLY A 222 14.62 -2.44 15.00
N ASN A 223 15.52 -2.84 14.11
CA ASN A 223 15.55 -2.33 12.74
C ASN A 223 15.60 -3.49 11.75
N GLN A 224 14.88 -3.36 10.65
CA GLN A 224 15.03 -4.26 9.51
C GLN A 224 14.95 -3.49 8.19
N TRP A 225 15.73 -3.96 7.22
CA TRP A 225 15.80 -3.37 5.90
C TRP A 225 15.66 -4.44 4.83
N PHE A 226 14.93 -4.10 3.80
CA PHE A 226 14.64 -4.99 2.68
C PHE A 226 15.15 -4.41 1.38
N LEU A 227 15.66 -5.27 0.50
CA LEU A 227 15.89 -4.98 -0.90
C LEU A 227 14.76 -5.60 -1.71
N SER A 228 14.07 -4.77 -2.49
CA SER A 228 12.81 -5.15 -3.11
C SER A 228 12.82 -4.90 -4.62
N PRO A 229 13.24 -5.88 -5.43
CA PRO A 229 13.00 -5.82 -6.86
C PRO A 229 11.51 -5.88 -7.17
N GLY A 230 11.07 -5.01 -8.09
CA GLY A 230 9.69 -4.92 -8.51
C GLY A 230 9.53 -4.60 -9.98
N LEU A 231 8.35 -4.85 -10.47
CA LEU A 231 7.95 -4.60 -11.84
C LEU A 231 6.55 -4.00 -11.87
N MET A 232 6.36 -2.98 -12.66
CA MET A 232 5.06 -2.41 -12.97
C MET A 232 4.82 -2.48 -14.46
N TRP A 233 3.65 -3.01 -14.83
CA TRP A 233 3.11 -2.99 -16.18
C TRP A 233 1.91 -2.07 -16.22
N THR A 234 1.87 -1.17 -17.19
CA THR A 234 0.76 -0.23 -17.36
C THR A 234 0.20 -0.31 -18.76
N TYR A 235 -1.10 -0.22 -18.88
CA TYR A 235 -1.80 -0.12 -20.15
C TYR A 235 -3.05 0.75 -19.99
N ARG A 236 -3.03 1.94 -20.56
CA ARG A 236 -4.11 2.93 -20.43
C ARG A 236 -4.41 3.22 -18.94
N ASN A 237 -5.61 2.85 -18.49
CA ASN A 237 -6.11 3.05 -17.14
C ASN A 237 -5.92 1.84 -16.21
N PHE A 238 -5.12 0.86 -16.63
CA PHE A 238 -4.76 -0.30 -15.79
C PHE A 238 -3.28 -0.30 -15.47
N ALA A 239 -2.96 -0.73 -14.24
CA ALA A 239 -1.62 -1.12 -13.88
C ALA A 239 -1.63 -2.45 -13.13
N ILE A 240 -0.58 -3.23 -13.33
CA ILE A 240 -0.28 -4.41 -12.52
C ILE A 240 1.12 -4.20 -11.94
N LYS A 241 1.24 -4.32 -10.63
CA LYS A 241 2.51 -4.25 -9.92
C LYS A 241 2.79 -5.59 -9.27
N ALA A 242 4.05 -6.00 -9.29
CA ALA A 242 4.49 -7.19 -8.59
C ALA A 242 5.93 -7.00 -8.07
N GLY A 243 6.23 -7.54 -6.90
CA GLY A 243 7.57 -7.47 -6.33
C GLY A 243 7.77 -8.44 -5.18
N VAL A 244 9.02 -8.61 -4.80
CA VAL A 244 9.41 -9.42 -3.65
C VAL A 244 10.40 -8.63 -2.81
N GLN A 245 10.19 -8.57 -1.50
CA GLN A 245 11.11 -8.00 -0.52
C GLN A 245 11.96 -9.13 0.08
N PHE A 246 13.26 -8.95 0.01
CA PHE A 246 14.23 -9.85 0.68
C PHE A 246 14.90 -9.10 1.82
N PRO A 247 15.01 -9.68 3.02
CA PRO A 247 15.74 -9.06 4.11
C PRO A 247 17.20 -8.84 3.71
N LEU A 248 17.66 -7.59 3.82
CA LEU A 248 19.04 -7.19 3.56
C LEU A 248 19.83 -7.09 4.85
N PHE A 249 19.21 -6.58 5.89
CA PHE A 249 19.78 -6.36 7.21
C PHE A 249 18.69 -6.40 8.26
N ASP A 250 18.95 -7.00 9.40
CA ASP A 250 18.10 -7.00 10.56
C ASP A 250 18.91 -6.84 11.87
N ASP A 251 18.38 -6.08 12.80
CA ASP A 251 18.82 -5.94 14.19
C ASP A 251 17.58 -5.95 15.08
N LEU A 252 16.85 -7.05 15.02
CA LEU A 252 15.63 -7.28 15.78
C LEU A 252 15.93 -7.83 17.15
N SER A 253 15.05 -7.57 18.13
CA SER A 253 15.10 -8.18 19.46
C SER A 253 15.01 -9.72 19.37
N GLN A 254 15.61 -10.41 20.32
CA GLN A 254 15.77 -11.89 20.24
C GLN A 254 14.44 -12.66 20.25
N ASP A 255 13.36 -12.03 20.73
CA ASP A 255 12.04 -12.64 20.82
C ASP A 255 11.18 -12.43 19.57
N GLN A 256 11.72 -11.77 18.52
CA GLN A 256 11.04 -11.56 17.26
C GLN A 256 11.54 -12.52 16.17
N GLU A 257 10.59 -13.10 15.45
CA GLU A 257 10.91 -13.89 14.27
C GLU A 257 11.35 -12.98 13.12
N LYS A 258 12.32 -13.48 12.35
CA LYS A 258 12.83 -12.81 11.16
C LYS A 258 12.03 -13.24 9.95
N GLY A 259 11.59 -12.27 9.16
CA GLY A 259 10.95 -12.55 7.89
C GLY A 259 11.91 -13.18 6.88
N ASP A 260 11.45 -14.18 6.15
CA ASP A 260 12.20 -14.79 5.04
C ASP A 260 12.05 -13.98 3.76
N TYR A 261 10.80 -13.63 3.43
CA TYR A 261 10.46 -12.76 2.30
C TYR A 261 9.03 -12.24 2.43
N ARG A 262 8.77 -11.13 1.72
CA ARG A 262 7.42 -10.63 1.47
C ARG A 262 7.21 -10.52 -0.03
N ALA A 263 6.05 -10.92 -0.54
CA ALA A 263 5.69 -10.80 -1.94
C ALA A 263 4.37 -10.04 -2.09
N LEU A 264 4.29 -9.20 -3.12
CA LEU A 264 3.11 -8.39 -3.42
C LEU A 264 2.76 -8.50 -4.89
N VAL A 265 1.45 -8.62 -5.16
CA VAL A 265 0.87 -8.41 -6.50
C VAL A 265 -0.34 -7.51 -6.33
N GLU A 266 -0.43 -6.47 -7.13
CA GLU A 266 -1.50 -5.48 -7.07
C GLU A 266 -1.99 -5.12 -8.47
N LEU A 267 -3.31 -4.98 -8.61
CA LEU A 267 -3.98 -4.45 -9.79
C LEU A 267 -4.59 -3.09 -9.44
N GLU A 268 -4.32 -2.10 -10.26
CA GLU A 268 -4.90 -0.76 -10.17
C GLU A 268 -5.78 -0.50 -11.40
N TRP A 269 -6.94 0.06 -11.16
CA TRP A 269 -7.87 0.46 -12.23
C TRP A 269 -8.37 1.88 -11.99
N HIS A 270 -8.06 2.77 -12.93
CA HIS A 270 -8.44 4.19 -12.91
C HIS A 270 -9.70 4.42 -13.76
N LEU A 271 -10.70 5.11 -13.20
CA LEU A 271 -11.99 5.42 -13.81
C LEU A 271 -12.26 6.93 -13.87
#